data_dae8056069a9e2feafc2da911ded6329
#
_entry.id   dae8056069a9e2feafc2da911ded6329
#
_cell.length_a   1.000
_cell.length_b   1.000
_cell.length_c   1.000
_cell.angle_alpha   90.00
_cell.angle_beta   90.00
_cell.angle_gamma   90.00
#
_symmetry.space_group_name_H-M   'P 1'
#
loop_
_entity.id
_entity.type
_entity.pdbx_description
1 polymer ?
#
loop_
_entity_poly.entity_id
_entity_poly.type
_entity_poly.pdbx_seq_one_letter_code
_entity_poly.pdbx_strand_id
1 'polypeptide(L)'
;MLENLATTLADTLEGIPVLSLLIIIPLIGALAAFFLGKNNAKLAKSIALAFSFVALVLSALVLIAYYGSGNGGFMFSENYVWVEQLGINYNIAIDGLSLPMVFLSTLLVFLATLFSWDVSEKTRTYMSLMLVLEVGVLGVFMSLDYFLFYIFWEIVLIPMFFLISIWGGPNKSYASIKFLIYTHVASL
;
A
#
# COMPACT_ATOMS: atom_id res chain seq x y z
N MET A 1 8.31 -14.12 -27.72
CA MET A 1 7.03 -14.55 -27.11
C MET A 1 6.77 -13.83 -25.79
N LEU A 2 7.70 -13.86 -24.82
CA LEU A 2 7.55 -13.13 -23.54
C LEU A 2 7.52 -11.60 -23.74
N GLU A 3 8.32 -11.08 -24.64
CA GLU A 3 8.39 -9.64 -24.98
C GLU A 3 7.07 -9.13 -25.56
N ASN A 4 6.46 -9.88 -26.50
CA ASN A 4 5.14 -9.55 -27.04
C ASN A 4 4.03 -9.59 -25.98
N LEU A 5 4.13 -10.48 -25.00
CA LEU A 5 3.15 -10.60 -23.92
C LEU A 5 3.29 -9.42 -22.95
N ALA A 6 4.52 -8.98 -22.66
CA ALA A 6 4.77 -7.84 -21.78
C ALA A 6 4.35 -6.51 -22.43
N THR A 7 4.56 -6.32 -23.72
CA THR A 7 4.07 -5.14 -24.45
C THR A 7 2.54 -5.10 -24.51
N THR A 8 1.88 -6.22 -24.80
CA THR A 8 0.42 -6.32 -24.77
C THR A 8 -0.16 -6.04 -23.38
N LEU A 9 0.52 -6.49 -22.31
CA LEU A 9 0.15 -6.18 -20.94
C LEU A 9 0.32 -4.68 -20.63
N ALA A 10 1.41 -4.07 -21.09
CA ALA A 10 1.63 -2.62 -20.92
C ALA A 10 0.50 -1.82 -21.58
N ASP A 11 0.19 -2.11 -22.84
CA ASP A 11 -0.88 -1.44 -23.58
C ASP A 11 -2.26 -1.60 -22.93
N THR A 12 -2.54 -2.78 -22.37
CA THR A 12 -3.82 -3.01 -21.67
C THR A 12 -3.89 -2.30 -20.32
N LEU A 13 -2.78 -2.19 -19.61
CA LEU A 13 -2.71 -1.54 -18.30
C LEU A 13 -2.66 -0.01 -18.40
N GLU A 14 -2.12 0.57 -19.47
CA GLU A 14 -2.13 2.02 -19.69
C GLU A 14 -3.55 2.61 -19.88
N GLY A 15 -4.52 1.79 -20.29
CA GLY A 15 -5.93 2.19 -20.40
C GLY A 15 -6.71 2.17 -19.08
N ILE A 16 -6.11 1.71 -17.99
CA ILE A 16 -6.76 1.50 -16.68
C ILE A 16 -5.95 2.25 -15.62
N PRO A 17 -6.60 2.89 -14.62
CA PRO A 17 -5.91 3.54 -13.50
C PRO A 17 -5.32 2.48 -12.56
N VAL A 18 -4.28 1.76 -13.03
CA VAL A 18 -3.73 0.58 -12.36
C VAL A 18 -3.03 0.93 -11.04
N LEU A 19 -2.41 2.10 -10.95
CA LEU A 19 -1.74 2.55 -9.74
C LEU A 19 -2.76 2.96 -8.66
N SER A 20 -3.84 3.64 -9.05
CA SER A 20 -4.96 3.88 -8.14
C SER A 20 -5.59 2.58 -7.67
N LEU A 21 -5.72 1.57 -8.51
CA LEU A 21 -6.23 0.25 -8.11
C LEU A 21 -5.31 -0.42 -7.08
N LEU A 22 -3.98 -0.31 -7.22
CA LEU A 22 -3.02 -0.82 -6.23
C LEU A 22 -3.22 -0.20 -4.84
N ILE A 23 -3.67 1.06 -4.76
CA ILE A 23 -3.99 1.74 -3.49
C ILE A 23 -5.39 1.35 -2.99
N ILE A 24 -6.38 1.32 -3.89
CA ILE A 24 -7.78 1.11 -3.55
C ILE A 24 -8.06 -0.33 -3.11
N ILE A 25 -7.42 -1.33 -3.72
CA ILE A 25 -7.63 -2.75 -3.40
C ILE A 25 -7.31 -3.05 -1.93
N PRO A 26 -6.12 -2.74 -1.39
CA PRO A 26 -5.85 -2.93 0.03
C PRO A 26 -6.76 -2.09 0.93
N LEU A 27 -7.14 -0.87 0.51
CA LEU A 27 -8.05 -0.02 1.26
C LEU A 27 -9.43 -0.66 1.42
N ILE A 28 -10.00 -1.18 0.34
CA ILE A 28 -11.28 -1.94 0.38
C ILE A 28 -11.11 -3.18 1.25
N GLY A 29 -9.98 -3.90 1.11
CA GLY A 29 -9.64 -5.05 1.94
C GLY A 29 -9.59 -4.70 3.44
N ALA A 30 -9.00 -3.55 3.80
CA ALA A 30 -8.93 -3.07 5.17
C ALA A 30 -10.33 -2.81 5.76
N LEU A 31 -11.19 -2.13 5.02
CA LEU A 31 -12.57 -1.87 5.40
C LEU A 31 -13.36 -3.18 5.51
N ALA A 32 -13.24 -4.07 4.53
CA ALA A 32 -13.89 -5.37 4.54
C ALA A 32 -13.45 -6.23 5.73
N ALA A 33 -12.14 -6.31 6.01
CA ALA A 33 -11.61 -7.05 7.15
C ALA A 33 -12.12 -6.47 8.49
N PHE A 34 -12.22 -5.15 8.59
CA PHE A 34 -12.71 -4.48 9.81
C PHE A 34 -14.20 -4.70 10.05
N PHE A 35 -15.04 -4.52 9.04
CA PHE A 35 -16.50 -4.60 9.19
C PHE A 35 -17.02 -6.03 9.15
N LEU A 36 -16.61 -6.84 8.17
CA LEU A 36 -17.08 -8.22 8.01
C LEU A 36 -16.39 -9.18 8.99
N GLY A 37 -15.16 -8.89 9.39
CA GLY A 37 -14.41 -9.67 10.38
C GLY A 37 -14.87 -9.53 11.82
N LYS A 38 -15.93 -8.75 12.12
CA LYS A 38 -16.39 -8.43 13.47
C LYS A 38 -16.66 -9.67 14.33
N ASN A 39 -17.31 -10.67 13.76
CA ASN A 39 -17.75 -11.86 14.48
C ASN A 39 -16.92 -13.12 14.15
N ASN A 40 -15.97 -13.01 13.22
CA ASN A 40 -15.19 -14.16 12.76
C ASN A 40 -13.74 -13.75 12.43
N ALA A 41 -12.83 -14.07 13.35
CA ALA A 41 -11.41 -13.79 13.19
C ALA A 41 -10.80 -14.48 11.96
N LYS A 42 -11.25 -15.70 11.62
CA LYS A 42 -10.78 -16.40 10.42
C LYS A 42 -11.18 -15.65 9.14
N LEU A 43 -12.39 -15.10 9.12
CA LEU A 43 -12.87 -14.32 7.97
C LEU A 43 -12.02 -13.05 7.79
N ALA A 44 -11.71 -12.32 8.88
CA ALA A 44 -10.83 -11.14 8.80
C ALA A 44 -9.45 -11.49 8.22
N LYS A 45 -8.84 -12.58 8.68
CA LYS A 45 -7.55 -13.08 8.18
C LYS A 45 -7.61 -13.45 6.69
N SER A 46 -8.64 -14.20 6.29
CA SER A 46 -8.82 -14.62 4.90
C SER A 46 -9.05 -13.44 3.96
N ILE A 47 -9.83 -12.43 4.39
CA ILE A 47 -10.04 -11.20 3.61
C ILE A 47 -8.70 -10.46 3.45
N ALA A 48 -7.98 -10.22 4.54
CA ALA A 48 -6.71 -9.52 4.48
C ALA A 48 -5.70 -10.24 3.57
N LEU A 49 -5.59 -11.56 3.71
CA LEU A 49 -4.69 -12.37 2.88
C LEU A 49 -5.10 -12.33 1.39
N ALA A 50 -6.39 -12.39 1.09
CA ALA A 50 -6.87 -12.34 -0.29
C ALA A 50 -6.59 -10.98 -0.95
N PHE A 51 -6.86 -9.87 -0.25
CA PHE A 51 -6.64 -8.53 -0.79
C PHE A 51 -5.14 -8.18 -0.92
N SER A 52 -4.29 -8.55 0.04
CA SER A 52 -2.84 -8.39 -0.08
C SER A 52 -2.26 -9.27 -1.19
N PHE A 53 -2.79 -10.48 -1.40
CA PHE A 53 -2.40 -11.33 -2.52
C PHE A 53 -2.78 -10.72 -3.88
N VAL A 54 -3.98 -10.15 -4.00
CA VAL A 54 -4.42 -9.46 -5.23
C VAL A 54 -3.51 -8.26 -5.52
N ALA A 55 -3.16 -7.46 -4.49
CA ALA A 55 -2.22 -6.35 -4.64
C ALA A 55 -0.83 -6.83 -5.09
N LEU A 56 -0.33 -7.93 -4.51
CA LEU A 56 0.94 -8.55 -4.92
C LEU A 56 0.92 -9.01 -6.39
N VAL A 57 -0.15 -9.69 -6.80
CA VAL A 57 -0.28 -10.13 -8.20
C VAL A 57 -0.33 -8.94 -9.15
N LEU A 58 -1.10 -7.90 -8.79
CA LEU A 58 -1.22 -6.70 -9.62
C LEU A 58 0.13 -5.97 -9.73
N SER A 59 0.86 -5.80 -8.63
CA SER A 59 2.20 -5.18 -8.65
C SER A 59 3.20 -5.99 -9.47
N ALA A 60 3.12 -7.33 -9.44
CA ALA A 60 3.94 -8.21 -10.27
C ALA A 60 3.62 -8.06 -11.77
N LEU A 61 2.34 -7.93 -12.13
CA LEU A 61 1.94 -7.68 -13.51
C LEU A 61 2.44 -6.33 -14.01
N VAL A 62 2.34 -5.29 -13.19
CA VAL A 62 2.89 -3.95 -13.50
C VAL A 62 4.40 -4.01 -13.65
N LEU A 63 5.10 -4.77 -12.81
CA LEU A 63 6.55 -4.98 -12.89
C LEU A 63 6.96 -5.63 -14.24
N ILE A 64 6.24 -6.68 -14.65
CA ILE A 64 6.49 -7.37 -15.91
C ILE A 64 6.21 -6.45 -17.11
N ALA A 65 5.11 -5.70 -17.06
CA ALA A 65 4.72 -4.76 -18.09
C ALA A 65 5.75 -3.64 -18.26
N TYR A 66 6.23 -3.05 -17.16
CA TYR A 66 7.23 -1.98 -17.17
C TYR A 66 8.55 -2.42 -17.80
N TYR A 67 9.14 -3.50 -17.29
CA TYR A 67 10.43 -3.98 -17.82
C TYR A 67 10.33 -4.58 -19.21
N GLY A 68 9.18 -5.11 -19.58
CA GLY A 68 8.95 -5.65 -20.91
C GLY A 68 8.71 -4.61 -21.98
N SER A 69 8.28 -3.38 -21.64
CA SER A 69 8.11 -2.27 -22.56
C SER A 69 9.44 -1.63 -23.01
N GLY A 70 10.51 -1.85 -22.24
CA GLY A 70 11.82 -1.24 -22.52
C GLY A 70 11.91 0.27 -22.32
N ASN A 71 10.85 0.91 -21.78
CA ASN A 71 10.82 2.33 -21.48
C ASN A 71 11.57 2.60 -20.16
N GLY A 72 12.48 3.59 -20.15
CA GLY A 72 13.27 3.96 -18.98
C GLY A 72 12.72 5.16 -18.18
N GLY A 73 11.51 5.64 -18.49
CA GLY A 73 10.90 6.81 -17.88
C GLY A 73 9.73 6.48 -16.95
N PHE A 74 8.97 7.51 -16.55
CA PHE A 74 7.73 7.32 -15.83
C PHE A 74 6.67 6.64 -16.70
N MET A 75 6.01 5.62 -16.15
CA MET A 75 4.92 4.90 -16.80
C MET A 75 3.68 4.85 -15.90
N PHE A 76 2.54 4.54 -16.52
CA PHE A 76 1.23 4.43 -15.86
C PHE A 76 0.85 5.69 -15.08
N SER A 77 1.25 6.87 -15.61
CA SER A 77 1.01 8.15 -14.95
C SER A 77 -0.47 8.47 -14.88
N GLU A 78 -0.95 8.73 -13.67
CA GLU A 78 -2.32 9.16 -13.38
C GLU A 78 -2.25 10.55 -12.75
N ASN A 79 -2.77 11.56 -13.46
CA ASN A 79 -2.75 12.94 -13.01
C ASN A 79 -4.15 13.55 -13.06
N TYR A 80 -4.68 13.87 -11.88
CA TYR A 80 -5.98 14.51 -11.71
C TYR A 80 -5.83 15.76 -10.84
N VAL A 81 -6.36 16.89 -11.31
CA VAL A 81 -6.37 18.13 -10.53
C VAL A 81 -7.25 17.94 -9.29
N TRP A 82 -6.67 18.08 -8.10
CA TRP A 82 -7.40 17.93 -6.84
C TRP A 82 -7.80 19.29 -6.24
N VAL A 83 -6.82 20.19 -6.03
CA VAL A 83 -7.08 21.55 -5.52
C VAL A 83 -6.36 22.54 -6.42
N GLU A 84 -7.09 23.07 -7.41
CA GLU A 84 -6.54 23.96 -8.43
C GLU A 84 -5.91 25.23 -7.83
N GLN A 85 -6.55 25.81 -6.80
CA GLN A 85 -6.09 27.04 -6.15
C GLN A 85 -4.72 26.90 -5.48
N LEU A 86 -4.35 25.71 -5.05
CA LEU A 86 -3.09 25.40 -4.40
C LEU A 86 -2.09 24.67 -5.30
N GLY A 87 -2.49 24.36 -6.54
CA GLY A 87 -1.67 23.59 -7.47
C GLY A 87 -1.46 22.13 -7.03
N ILE A 88 -2.32 21.60 -6.16
CA ILE A 88 -2.22 20.23 -5.66
C ILE A 88 -2.91 19.28 -6.62
N ASN A 89 -2.18 18.25 -7.05
CA ASN A 89 -2.67 17.24 -7.97
C ASN A 89 -2.58 15.84 -7.33
N TYR A 90 -3.59 15.02 -7.62
CA TYR A 90 -3.42 13.59 -7.47
C TYR A 90 -2.57 13.11 -8.63
N ASN A 91 -1.26 13.13 -8.45
CA ASN A 91 -0.28 12.77 -9.46
C ASN A 91 0.57 11.62 -8.97
N ILE A 92 0.34 10.45 -9.55
CA ILE A 92 1.06 9.22 -9.25
C ILE A 92 1.63 8.63 -10.53
N ALA A 93 2.83 8.09 -10.44
CA ALA A 93 3.47 7.33 -11.51
C ALA A 93 4.53 6.40 -10.92
N ILE A 94 5.07 5.54 -11.74
CA ILE A 94 6.17 4.66 -11.36
C ILE A 94 7.34 4.79 -12.35
N ASP A 95 8.53 4.58 -11.83
CA ASP A 95 9.77 4.52 -12.58
C ASP A 95 10.56 3.24 -12.24
N GLY A 96 11.72 3.06 -12.84
CA GLY A 96 12.55 1.88 -12.64
C GLY A 96 13.11 1.72 -11.21
N LEU A 97 13.03 2.76 -10.36
CA LEU A 97 13.44 2.72 -8.96
C LEU A 97 12.26 2.48 -8.02
N SER A 98 11.15 3.19 -8.21
CA SER A 98 9.98 3.10 -7.34
C SER A 98 9.24 1.76 -7.51
N LEU A 99 9.18 1.23 -8.73
CA LEU A 99 8.45 0.00 -9.02
C LEU A 99 8.96 -1.24 -8.27
N PRO A 100 10.27 -1.53 -8.18
CA PRO A 100 10.76 -2.60 -7.30
C PRO A 100 10.39 -2.40 -5.84
N MET A 101 10.32 -1.14 -5.35
CA MET A 101 9.90 -0.85 -3.98
C MET A 101 8.41 -1.09 -3.78
N VAL A 102 7.57 -0.75 -4.76
CA VAL A 102 6.13 -1.09 -4.77
C VAL A 102 5.93 -2.60 -4.70
N PHE A 103 6.61 -3.36 -5.57
CA PHE A 103 6.52 -4.82 -5.56
C PHE A 103 7.04 -5.44 -4.26
N LEU A 104 8.18 -4.97 -3.75
CA LEU A 104 8.73 -5.45 -2.48
C LEU A 104 7.76 -5.16 -1.32
N SER A 105 7.12 -4.00 -1.30
CA SER A 105 6.16 -3.63 -0.26
C SER A 105 4.95 -4.55 -0.25
N THR A 106 4.35 -4.81 -1.42
CA THR A 106 3.22 -5.75 -1.53
C THR A 106 3.60 -7.17 -1.13
N LEU A 107 4.80 -7.63 -1.53
CA LEU A 107 5.34 -8.92 -1.13
C LEU A 107 5.52 -9.01 0.39
N LEU A 108 6.13 -8.01 1.01
CA LEU A 108 6.37 -7.99 2.45
C LEU A 108 5.07 -7.94 3.25
N VAL A 109 4.07 -7.16 2.83
CA VAL A 109 2.77 -7.11 3.52
C VAL A 109 2.01 -8.42 3.36
N PHE A 110 2.03 -9.03 2.18
CA PHE A 110 1.45 -10.36 1.98
C PHE A 110 2.09 -11.40 2.91
N LEU A 111 3.41 -11.46 2.95
CA LEU A 111 4.14 -12.39 3.83
C LEU A 111 3.87 -12.07 5.29
N ALA A 112 3.89 -10.80 5.71
CA ALA A 112 3.58 -10.40 7.07
C ALA A 112 2.15 -10.79 7.48
N THR A 113 1.18 -10.61 6.59
CA THR A 113 -0.21 -11.05 6.80
C THR A 113 -0.30 -12.57 6.94
N LEU A 114 0.43 -13.32 6.13
CA LEU A 114 0.49 -14.77 6.19
C LEU A 114 1.12 -15.26 7.50
N PHE A 115 2.25 -14.69 7.91
CA PHE A 115 2.93 -15.03 9.18
C PHE A 115 2.15 -14.57 10.43
N SER A 116 1.26 -13.59 10.28
CA SER A 116 0.40 -13.11 11.39
C SER A 116 -0.85 -13.96 11.58
N TRP A 117 -0.89 -15.18 11.03
CA TRP A 117 -2.06 -16.07 11.16
C TRP A 117 -2.37 -16.46 12.61
N ASP A 118 -1.36 -16.48 13.50
CA ASP A 118 -1.52 -16.84 14.89
C ASP A 118 -1.99 -15.70 15.79
N VAL A 119 -2.07 -14.46 15.27
CA VAL A 119 -2.58 -13.33 16.04
C VAL A 119 -4.05 -13.55 16.40
N SER A 120 -4.35 -13.65 17.69
CA SER A 120 -5.69 -13.90 18.23
C SER A 120 -6.32 -12.67 18.89
N GLU A 121 -5.49 -11.76 19.42
CA GLU A 121 -5.96 -10.54 20.07
C GLU A 121 -6.34 -9.49 19.02
N LYS A 122 -7.60 -8.99 19.08
CA LYS A 122 -8.13 -7.94 18.19
C LYS A 122 -7.81 -8.16 16.71
N THR A 123 -7.89 -9.39 16.26
CA THR A 123 -7.45 -9.85 14.91
C THR A 123 -7.96 -8.98 13.78
N ARG A 124 -9.24 -8.58 13.79
CA ARG A 124 -9.81 -7.75 12.72
C ARG A 124 -9.11 -6.39 12.61
N THR A 125 -8.81 -5.76 13.76
CA THR A 125 -8.13 -4.46 13.80
C THR A 125 -6.68 -4.62 13.32
N TYR A 126 -6.00 -5.68 13.73
CA TYR A 126 -4.65 -5.98 13.27
C TYR A 126 -4.58 -6.12 11.75
N MET A 127 -5.42 -6.98 11.18
CA MET A 127 -5.45 -7.24 9.74
C MET A 127 -5.83 -6.00 8.93
N SER A 128 -6.77 -5.21 9.43
CA SER A 128 -7.15 -3.95 8.79
C SER A 128 -6.00 -2.94 8.82
N LEU A 129 -5.30 -2.78 9.95
CA LEU A 129 -4.16 -1.87 10.06
C LEU A 129 -2.99 -2.28 9.17
N MET A 130 -2.75 -3.58 8.97
CA MET A 130 -1.73 -4.07 8.03
C MET A 130 -2.03 -3.65 6.59
N LEU A 131 -3.29 -3.73 6.16
CA LEU A 131 -3.69 -3.27 4.82
C LEU A 131 -3.69 -1.75 4.69
N VAL A 132 -4.06 -0.99 5.74
CA VAL A 132 -3.93 0.48 5.73
C VAL A 132 -2.47 0.90 5.64
N LEU A 133 -1.58 0.18 6.32
CA LEU A 133 -0.13 0.39 6.20
C LEU A 133 0.34 0.19 4.75
N GLU A 134 -0.14 -0.86 4.08
CA GLU A 134 0.15 -1.13 2.67
C GLU A 134 -0.28 0.05 1.78
N VAL A 135 -1.50 0.56 1.97
CA VAL A 135 -2.02 1.74 1.24
C VAL A 135 -1.07 2.93 1.38
N GLY A 136 -0.66 3.24 2.60
CA GLY A 136 0.25 4.37 2.85
C GLY A 136 1.61 4.19 2.18
N VAL A 137 2.22 3.02 2.34
CA VAL A 137 3.54 2.72 1.76
C VAL A 137 3.51 2.75 0.23
N LEU A 138 2.49 2.15 -0.40
CA LEU A 138 2.32 2.20 -1.85
C LEU A 138 2.15 3.63 -2.35
N GLY A 139 1.31 4.43 -1.67
CA GLY A 139 1.12 5.83 -2.00
C GLY A 139 2.40 6.65 -1.91
N VAL A 140 3.24 6.42 -0.90
CA VAL A 140 4.55 7.08 -0.76
C VAL A 140 5.45 6.81 -1.95
N PHE A 141 5.55 5.56 -2.41
CA PHE A 141 6.43 5.20 -3.53
C PHE A 141 5.93 5.62 -4.91
N MET A 142 4.63 5.88 -5.05
CA MET A 142 4.02 6.24 -6.33
C MET A 142 3.73 7.74 -6.48
N SER A 143 3.74 8.53 -5.40
CA SER A 143 3.41 9.95 -5.44
C SER A 143 4.50 10.78 -6.10
N LEU A 144 4.10 11.60 -7.08
CA LEU A 144 4.94 12.63 -7.71
C LEU A 144 4.62 14.04 -7.22
N ASP A 145 3.47 14.23 -6.58
CA ASP A 145 3.09 15.48 -5.93
C ASP A 145 3.58 15.47 -4.47
N TYR A 146 4.23 16.56 -4.05
CA TYR A 146 4.82 16.64 -2.70
C TYR A 146 3.78 16.61 -1.59
N PHE A 147 2.62 17.24 -1.80
CA PHE A 147 1.54 17.24 -0.83
C PHE A 147 0.87 15.86 -0.72
N LEU A 148 0.68 15.21 -1.85
CA LEU A 148 0.15 13.85 -1.91
C LEU A 148 1.10 12.85 -1.23
N PHE A 149 2.41 12.96 -1.49
CA PHE A 149 3.45 12.19 -0.80
C PHE A 149 3.36 12.35 0.71
N TYR A 150 3.23 13.60 1.20
CA TYR A 150 3.14 13.86 2.63
C TYR A 150 1.88 13.25 3.26
N ILE A 151 0.74 13.30 2.58
CA ILE A 151 -0.49 12.65 3.04
C ILE A 151 -0.28 11.13 3.22
N PHE A 152 0.28 10.46 2.22
CA PHE A 152 0.53 9.02 2.32
C PHE A 152 1.56 8.69 3.40
N TRP A 153 2.56 9.54 3.57
CA TRP A 153 3.54 9.40 4.66
C TRP A 153 2.85 9.45 6.04
N GLU A 154 1.96 10.41 6.26
CA GLU A 154 1.18 10.51 7.51
C GLU A 154 0.23 9.31 7.70
N ILE A 155 -0.35 8.80 6.60
CA ILE A 155 -1.20 7.60 6.65
C ILE A 155 -0.42 6.38 7.16
N VAL A 156 0.88 6.25 6.88
CA VAL A 156 1.72 5.15 7.39
C VAL A 156 1.90 5.22 8.91
N LEU A 157 2.00 6.41 9.48
CA LEU A 157 2.29 6.59 10.91
C LEU A 157 1.14 6.12 11.80
N ILE A 158 -0.11 6.31 11.37
CA ILE A 158 -1.30 5.96 12.15
C ILE A 158 -1.38 4.44 12.43
N PRO A 159 -1.36 3.56 11.42
CA PRO A 159 -1.39 2.13 11.68
C PRO A 159 -0.15 1.64 12.45
N MET A 160 1.04 2.18 12.16
CA MET A 160 2.25 1.83 12.89
C MET A 160 2.15 2.16 14.38
N PHE A 161 1.63 3.33 14.74
CA PHE A 161 1.38 3.68 16.14
C PHE A 161 0.48 2.66 16.83
N PHE A 162 -0.64 2.29 16.22
CA PHE A 162 -1.57 1.31 16.79
C PHE A 162 -0.98 -0.10 16.84
N LEU A 163 -0.26 -0.53 15.82
CA LEU A 163 0.40 -1.84 15.81
C LEU A 163 1.41 -1.96 16.96
N ILE A 164 2.23 -0.93 17.17
CA ILE A 164 3.19 -0.90 18.28
C ILE A 164 2.46 -0.83 19.63
N SER A 165 1.45 0.03 19.77
CA SER A 165 0.78 0.27 21.08
C SER A 165 -0.05 -0.92 21.57
N ILE A 166 -0.61 -1.71 20.66
CA ILE A 166 -1.48 -2.84 21.03
C ILE A 166 -0.69 -4.15 21.11
N TRP A 167 0.11 -4.46 20.08
CA TRP A 167 0.81 -5.76 19.95
C TRP A 167 2.32 -5.69 20.23
N GLY A 168 2.86 -4.53 20.58
CA GLY A 168 4.28 -4.37 20.94
C GLY A 168 4.66 -5.09 22.24
N GLY A 169 5.95 -5.00 22.58
CA GLY A 169 6.55 -5.61 23.78
C GLY A 169 6.15 -4.92 25.10
N PRO A 170 6.87 -5.22 26.21
CA PRO A 170 6.52 -4.73 27.56
C PRO A 170 6.41 -3.21 27.68
N ASN A 171 7.20 -2.45 26.94
CA ASN A 171 7.22 -0.98 26.96
C ASN A 171 6.46 -0.35 25.78
N LYS A 172 5.49 -1.05 25.21
CA LYS A 172 4.77 -0.66 23.98
C LYS A 172 4.13 0.73 24.02
N SER A 173 3.54 1.14 25.15
CA SER A 173 2.91 2.46 25.29
C SER A 173 3.94 3.60 25.18
N TYR A 174 5.07 3.48 25.86
CA TYR A 174 6.15 4.45 25.75
C TYR A 174 6.76 4.45 24.34
N ALA A 175 7.01 3.27 23.79
CA ALA A 175 7.61 3.11 22.47
C ALA A 175 6.73 3.70 21.36
N SER A 176 5.41 3.48 21.41
CA SER A 176 4.47 3.99 20.41
C SER A 176 4.36 5.51 20.42
N ILE A 177 4.29 6.12 21.62
CA ILE A 177 4.25 7.59 21.74
C ILE A 177 5.59 8.19 21.28
N LYS A 178 6.70 7.60 21.69
CA LYS A 178 8.02 8.05 21.27
C LYS A 178 8.19 7.96 19.75
N PHE A 179 7.78 6.83 19.15
CA PHE A 179 7.77 6.65 17.70
C PHE A 179 6.97 7.77 17.01
N LEU A 180 5.72 8.00 17.46
CA LEU A 180 4.84 9.01 16.85
C LEU A 180 5.44 10.41 16.92
N ILE A 181 5.93 10.82 18.11
CA ILE A 181 6.50 12.17 18.29
C ILE A 181 7.75 12.35 17.42
N TYR A 182 8.68 11.41 17.45
CA TYR A 182 9.92 11.53 16.69
C TYR A 182 9.69 11.53 15.18
N THR A 183 8.85 10.65 14.68
CA THR A 183 8.58 10.58 13.25
C THR A 183 7.79 11.78 12.75
N HIS A 184 6.81 12.26 13.52
CA HIS A 184 6.00 13.43 13.15
C HIS A 184 6.82 14.72 13.18
N VAL A 185 7.63 14.95 14.23
CA VAL A 185 8.51 16.11 14.32
C VAL A 185 9.62 16.09 13.26
N ALA A 186 10.10 14.89 12.88
CA ALA A 186 11.11 14.75 11.83
C ALA A 186 10.57 14.97 10.42
N SER A 187 9.26 14.81 10.21
CA SER A 187 8.59 14.98 8.92
C SER A 187 8.11 16.42 8.65
N LEU A 188 8.01 17.25 9.69
CA LEU A 188 7.66 18.69 9.60
C LEU A 188 8.88 19.54 9.24
#